data_92572b57e1dc708a6c033e849ca8285f
#
_entry.id   92572b57e1dc708a6c033e849ca8285f
#
_cell.length_a   1.000
_cell.length_b   1.000
_cell.length_c   1.000
_cell.angle_alpha   90.00
_cell.angle_beta   90.00
_cell.angle_gamma   90.00
#
_symmetry.space_group_name_H-M   'P 1'
#
loop_
_entity.id
_entity.type
_entity.pdbx_description
1 polymer ?
#
loop_
_entity_poly.entity_id
_entity_poly.type
_entity_poly.pdbx_seq_one_letter_code
_entity_poly.pdbx_strand_id
1 'polypeptide(L)'
;MTDPGYAARIKELLRHVQVASRQDLELLKYGRHFRLPGGAKAVVGRTERENEAIETLISSGDFLLQVDQYPGPLVLVGGAVSGEDLEVAAGLAAAYSDAPQGTPVTVTAEPGGSDRVFRLTTPTKDRFKPWLV
;
A
#
# COMPACT_ATOMS: atom_id res chain seq x y z
N MET A 1 15.36 15.08 -15.33
CA MET A 1 14.47 14.34 -16.23
C MET A 1 13.25 13.84 -15.45
N THR A 2 12.08 14.05 -15.99
CA THR A 2 10.83 13.73 -15.29
C THR A 2 10.35 12.34 -15.70
N ASP A 3 10.17 11.46 -14.71
CA ASP A 3 9.55 10.17 -14.93
C ASP A 3 8.05 10.40 -15.21
N PRO A 4 7.50 9.90 -16.35
CA PRO A 4 6.08 10.05 -16.66
C PRO A 4 5.16 9.46 -15.59
N GLY A 5 5.57 8.34 -14.97
CA GLY A 5 4.82 7.75 -13.87
C GLY A 5 4.77 8.66 -12.65
N TYR A 6 5.87 9.34 -12.35
CA TYR A 6 5.92 10.30 -11.24
C TYR A 6 4.97 11.48 -11.47
N ALA A 7 4.95 12.03 -12.69
CA ALA A 7 4.04 13.12 -13.04
C ALA A 7 2.57 12.71 -12.89
N ALA A 8 2.23 11.49 -13.32
CA ALA A 8 0.87 10.98 -13.17
C ALA A 8 0.49 10.83 -11.69
N ARG A 9 1.42 10.36 -10.85
CA ARG A 9 1.19 10.21 -9.41
C ARG A 9 1.01 11.55 -8.72
N ILE A 10 1.76 12.60 -9.12
CA ILE A 10 1.56 13.95 -8.59
C ILE A 10 0.16 14.46 -8.92
N LYS A 11 -0.27 14.33 -10.17
CA LYS A 11 -1.61 14.77 -10.59
C LYS A 11 -2.70 14.06 -9.80
N GLU A 12 -2.57 12.76 -9.61
CA GLU A 12 -3.54 11.99 -8.85
C GLU A 12 -3.59 12.45 -7.38
N LEU A 13 -2.43 12.66 -6.76
CA LEU A 13 -2.34 13.14 -5.38
C LEU A 13 -3.07 14.49 -5.23
N LEU A 14 -2.82 15.43 -6.12
CA LEU A 14 -3.39 16.77 -6.06
C LEU A 14 -4.91 16.80 -6.30
N ARG A 15 -5.48 15.74 -6.85
CA ARG A 15 -6.94 15.59 -6.93
C ARG A 15 -7.57 15.25 -5.59
N HIS A 16 -6.79 14.73 -4.65
CA HIS A 16 -7.30 14.21 -3.37
C HIS A 16 -6.87 15.02 -2.16
N VAL A 17 -5.85 15.85 -2.29
CA VAL A 17 -5.37 16.72 -1.22
C VAL A 17 -5.21 18.14 -1.74
N GLN A 18 -5.56 19.13 -0.90
CA GLN A 18 -5.43 20.54 -1.29
C GLN A 18 -3.97 20.99 -1.26
N VAL A 19 -3.24 20.52 -0.26
CA VAL A 19 -1.80 20.81 -0.09
C VAL A 19 -1.08 19.51 0.18
N ALA A 20 -0.16 19.15 -0.71
CA ALA A 20 0.67 17.97 -0.54
C ALA A 20 1.79 18.26 0.44
N SER A 21 1.99 17.39 1.43
CA SER A 21 3.11 17.50 2.35
C SER A 21 4.40 17.06 1.66
N ARG A 22 5.54 17.41 2.28
CA ARG A 22 6.84 16.93 1.80
C ARG A 22 6.91 15.40 1.79
N GLN A 23 6.37 14.77 2.83
CA GLN A 23 6.32 13.31 2.92
C GLN A 23 5.46 12.70 1.82
N ASP A 24 4.32 13.32 1.51
CA ASP A 24 3.45 12.86 0.41
C ASP A 24 4.22 12.86 -0.91
N LEU A 25 4.97 13.92 -1.19
CA LEU A 25 5.74 14.04 -2.43
C LEU A 25 6.91 13.06 -2.46
N GLU A 26 7.63 12.90 -1.36
CA GLU A 26 8.73 11.93 -1.27
C GLU A 26 8.22 10.50 -1.51
N LEU A 27 7.08 10.16 -0.93
CA LEU A 27 6.49 8.84 -1.05
C LEU A 27 6.18 8.47 -2.50
N LEU A 28 5.85 9.45 -3.34
CA LEU A 28 5.55 9.22 -4.76
C LEU A 28 6.72 8.62 -5.55
N LYS A 29 7.94 8.72 -5.04
CA LYS A 29 9.14 8.19 -5.70
C LYS A 29 9.29 6.68 -5.55
N TYR A 30 8.57 6.07 -4.62
CA TYR A 30 8.77 4.68 -4.22
C TYR A 30 7.54 3.84 -4.45
N GLY A 31 7.75 2.61 -4.90
CA GLY A 31 6.71 1.61 -4.96
C GLY A 31 5.63 1.81 -6.02
N ARG A 32 4.63 0.95 -5.95
CA ARG A 32 3.41 1.05 -6.75
C ARG A 32 2.34 1.74 -5.94
N HIS A 33 1.62 2.66 -6.57
CA HIS A 33 0.59 3.47 -5.92
C HIS A 33 -0.80 3.02 -6.35
N PHE A 34 -1.68 2.86 -5.39
CA PHE A 34 -3.08 2.49 -5.61
C PHE A 34 -3.97 3.48 -4.87
N ARG A 35 -5.03 3.94 -5.57
CA ARG A 35 -6.10 4.69 -4.91
C ARG A 35 -7.21 3.70 -4.58
N LEU A 36 -7.43 3.45 -3.28
CA LEU A 36 -8.37 2.44 -2.83
C LEU A 36 -9.83 2.92 -2.96
N PRO A 37 -10.80 2.00 -3.02
CA PRO A 37 -12.20 2.37 -3.26
C PRO A 37 -12.77 3.35 -2.24
N GLY A 38 -12.32 3.29 -0.99
CA GLY A 38 -12.76 4.22 0.06
C GLY A 38 -12.01 5.55 0.08
N GLY A 39 -11.05 5.75 -0.82
CA GLY A 39 -10.30 7.00 -0.94
C GLY A 39 -8.91 7.00 -0.32
N ALA A 40 -8.56 6.01 0.47
CA ALA A 40 -7.21 5.88 1.01
C ALA A 40 -6.20 5.56 -0.08
N LYS A 41 -4.94 5.85 0.16
CA LYS A 41 -3.86 5.53 -0.76
C LYS A 41 -3.01 4.39 -0.20
N ALA A 42 -2.72 3.40 -1.04
CA ALA A 42 -1.81 2.32 -0.70
C ALA A 42 -0.54 2.41 -1.55
N VAL A 43 0.61 2.24 -0.91
CA VAL A 43 1.91 2.22 -1.58
C VAL A 43 2.54 0.86 -1.31
N VAL A 44 2.83 0.12 -2.37
CA VAL A 44 3.39 -1.23 -2.29
C VAL A 44 4.85 -1.18 -2.71
N GLY A 45 5.77 -1.49 -1.80
CA GLY A 45 7.20 -1.53 -2.10
C GLY A 45 7.53 -2.63 -3.12
N ARG A 46 8.44 -2.34 -4.05
CA ARG A 46 8.86 -3.29 -5.09
C ARG A 46 10.17 -3.96 -4.77
N THR A 47 10.98 -3.35 -3.92
CA THR A 47 12.30 -3.84 -3.54
C THR A 47 12.50 -3.63 -2.04
N GLU A 48 13.49 -4.32 -1.47
CA GLU A 48 13.85 -4.11 -0.06
C GLU A 48 14.23 -2.66 0.22
N ARG A 49 14.96 -2.04 -0.70
CA ARG A 49 15.34 -0.63 -0.58
C ARG A 49 14.11 0.29 -0.54
N GLU A 50 13.13 0.02 -1.38
CA GLU A 50 11.87 0.79 -1.38
C GLU A 50 11.09 0.55 -0.10
N ASN A 51 11.06 -0.69 0.41
CA ASN A 51 10.41 -1.00 1.68
C ASN A 51 11.03 -0.19 2.83
N GLU A 52 12.34 -0.10 2.86
CA GLU A 52 13.05 0.69 3.88
C GLU A 52 12.69 2.18 3.78
N ALA A 53 12.67 2.72 2.55
CA ALA A 53 12.32 4.12 2.33
C ALA A 53 10.87 4.39 2.75
N ILE A 54 9.94 3.53 2.38
CA ILE A 54 8.52 3.65 2.75
C ILE A 54 8.36 3.64 4.27
N GLU A 55 9.09 2.76 4.96
CA GLU A 55 9.03 2.67 6.42
C GLU A 55 9.45 3.97 7.11
N THR A 56 10.41 4.70 6.53
CA THR A 56 10.84 5.98 7.08
C THR A 56 9.85 7.12 6.83
N LEU A 57 8.89 6.93 5.92
CA LEU A 57 7.94 7.96 5.51
C LEU A 57 6.56 7.81 6.13
N ILE A 58 6.43 6.95 7.15
CA ILE A 58 5.18 6.76 7.88
C ILE A 58 4.80 8.05 8.60
N SER A 59 3.53 8.45 8.46
CA SER A 59 2.96 9.59 9.18
C SER A 59 1.92 9.09 10.20
N SER A 60 1.57 9.96 11.14
CA SER A 60 0.50 9.64 12.09
C SER A 60 -0.79 9.32 11.36
N GLY A 61 -1.44 8.22 11.75
CA GLY A 61 -2.67 7.76 11.12
C GLY A 61 -2.46 6.79 9.96
N ASP A 62 -1.22 6.59 9.52
CA ASP A 62 -0.92 5.61 8.50
C ASP A 62 -0.85 4.19 9.07
N PHE A 63 -1.07 3.20 8.22
CA PHE A 63 -0.94 1.78 8.56
C PHE A 63 0.14 1.13 7.69
N LEU A 64 0.88 0.20 8.29
CA LEU A 64 1.80 -0.67 7.55
C LEU A 64 1.26 -2.10 7.59
N LEU A 65 1.16 -2.71 6.42
CA LEU A 65 0.69 -4.08 6.28
C LEU A 65 1.78 -4.97 5.71
N GLN A 66 1.84 -6.20 6.19
CA GLN A 66 2.81 -7.19 5.74
C GLN A 66 2.26 -8.59 5.94
N VAL A 67 2.57 -9.49 4.99
CA VAL A 67 2.25 -10.91 5.13
C VAL A 67 3.18 -11.53 6.16
N ASP A 68 2.64 -12.38 7.05
CA ASP A 68 3.42 -12.99 8.13
C ASP A 68 4.24 -14.20 7.67
N GLN A 69 3.69 -15.03 6.75
CA GLN A 69 4.27 -16.33 6.42
C GLN A 69 5.23 -16.34 5.23
N TYR A 70 5.20 -15.32 4.39
CA TYR A 70 5.98 -15.26 3.15
C TYR A 70 6.71 -13.93 3.04
N PRO A 71 7.90 -13.91 2.42
CA PRO A 71 8.52 -12.64 2.06
C PRO A 71 7.59 -11.82 1.16
N GLY A 72 7.55 -10.54 1.36
CA GLY A 72 6.70 -9.68 0.56
C GLY A 72 6.95 -8.21 0.86
N PRO A 73 6.22 -7.32 0.18
CA PRO A 73 6.38 -5.90 0.32
C PRO A 73 5.81 -5.38 1.64
N LEU A 74 6.29 -4.23 2.06
CA LEU A 74 5.55 -3.38 2.97
C LEU A 74 4.49 -2.66 2.16
N VAL A 75 3.28 -2.56 2.72
CA VAL A 75 2.19 -1.78 2.13
C VAL A 75 1.84 -0.67 3.11
N LEU A 76 2.07 0.57 2.69
CA LEU A 76 1.73 1.75 3.48
C LEU A 76 0.34 2.23 3.04
N VAL A 77 -0.57 2.38 4.00
CA VAL A 77 -1.93 2.87 3.72
C VAL A 77 -2.13 4.16 4.49
N GLY A 78 -2.44 5.23 3.77
CA GLY A 78 -2.59 6.55 4.37
C GLY A 78 -3.79 7.31 3.84
N GLY A 79 -4.04 8.47 4.44
CA GLY A 79 -5.20 9.28 4.17
C GLY A 79 -6.36 8.92 5.09
N ALA A 80 -7.58 9.08 4.62
CA ALA A 80 -8.78 8.69 5.37
C ALA A 80 -9.02 7.19 5.19
N VAL A 81 -8.42 6.39 6.06
CA VAL A 81 -8.41 4.92 5.94
C VAL A 81 -9.65 4.31 6.57
N SER A 82 -10.44 3.59 5.77
CA SER A 82 -11.59 2.83 6.26
C SER A 82 -11.21 1.36 6.49
N GLY A 83 -12.07 0.63 7.20
CA GLY A 83 -11.88 -0.81 7.38
C GLY A 83 -11.88 -1.56 6.04
N GLU A 84 -12.74 -1.14 5.11
CA GLU A 84 -12.79 -1.72 3.77
C GLU A 84 -11.46 -1.51 3.02
N ASP A 85 -10.90 -0.32 3.11
CA ASP A 85 -9.61 -0.02 2.48
C ASP A 85 -8.48 -0.86 3.08
N LEU A 86 -8.51 -1.11 4.40
CA LEU A 86 -7.53 -2.01 5.02
C LEU A 86 -7.66 -3.44 4.50
N GLU A 87 -8.87 -3.92 4.29
CA GLU A 87 -9.07 -5.26 3.71
C GLU A 87 -8.53 -5.35 2.29
N VAL A 88 -8.77 -4.33 1.47
CA VAL A 88 -8.22 -4.26 0.10
C VAL A 88 -6.68 -4.22 0.16
N ALA A 89 -6.12 -3.43 1.06
CA ALA A 89 -4.67 -3.32 1.23
C ALA A 89 -4.06 -4.65 1.70
N ALA A 90 -4.76 -5.40 2.56
CA ALA A 90 -4.32 -6.74 2.95
C ALA A 90 -4.24 -7.67 1.73
N GLY A 91 -5.23 -7.58 0.85
CA GLY A 91 -5.21 -8.30 -0.43
C GLY A 91 -4.01 -7.92 -1.29
N LEU A 92 -3.68 -6.62 -1.36
CA LEU A 92 -2.48 -6.14 -2.07
C LEU A 92 -1.20 -6.74 -1.49
N ALA A 93 -1.06 -6.72 -0.17
CA ALA A 93 0.12 -7.27 0.50
C ALA A 93 0.30 -8.75 0.15
N ALA A 94 -0.79 -9.51 0.17
CA ALA A 94 -0.77 -10.93 -0.18
C ALA A 94 -0.45 -11.15 -1.65
N ALA A 95 -1.11 -10.42 -2.55
CA ALA A 95 -0.95 -10.59 -3.99
C ALA A 95 0.48 -10.30 -4.48
N TYR A 96 1.16 -9.35 -3.85
CA TYR A 96 2.53 -8.97 -4.20
C TYR A 96 3.59 -9.68 -3.36
N SER A 97 3.18 -10.55 -2.42
CA SER A 97 4.11 -11.39 -1.65
C SER A 97 4.53 -12.62 -2.48
N ASP A 98 5.45 -13.40 -1.92
CA ASP A 98 5.88 -14.66 -2.53
C ASP A 98 4.87 -15.80 -2.34
N ALA A 99 3.77 -15.55 -1.65
CA ALA A 99 2.73 -16.56 -1.46
C ALA A 99 2.13 -16.99 -2.80
N PRO A 100 2.04 -18.31 -3.07
CA PRO A 100 1.35 -18.76 -4.28
C PRO A 100 -0.12 -18.35 -4.29
N GLN A 101 -0.63 -18.03 -5.46
CA GLN A 101 -2.04 -17.70 -5.62
C GLN A 101 -2.92 -18.83 -5.07
N GLY A 102 -3.96 -18.46 -4.33
CA GLY A 102 -4.88 -19.42 -3.71
C GLY A 102 -4.42 -19.96 -2.37
N THR A 103 -3.26 -19.54 -1.89
CA THR A 103 -2.72 -19.96 -0.59
C THR A 103 -3.33 -19.11 0.53
N PRO A 104 -3.78 -19.72 1.63
CA PRO A 104 -4.21 -18.95 2.81
C PRO A 104 -3.02 -18.25 3.45
N VAL A 105 -3.18 -16.96 3.76
CA VAL A 105 -2.15 -16.16 4.43
C VAL A 105 -2.77 -15.27 5.49
N THR A 106 -1.90 -14.78 6.38
CA THR A 106 -2.26 -13.81 7.40
C THR A 106 -1.48 -12.52 7.14
N VAL A 107 -2.19 -11.39 7.14
CA VAL A 107 -1.59 -10.07 6.98
C VAL A 107 -1.80 -9.29 8.27
N THR A 108 -0.72 -8.75 8.83
CA THR A 108 -0.77 -7.93 10.03
C THR A 108 -0.66 -6.47 9.65
N ALA A 109 -1.54 -5.64 10.20
CA ALA A 109 -1.51 -4.19 10.01
C ALA A 109 -1.06 -3.52 11.32
N GLU A 110 -0.03 -2.68 11.23
CA GLU A 110 0.44 -1.87 12.34
C GLU A 110 0.05 -0.40 12.11
N PRO A 111 -0.32 0.38 13.13
CA PRO A 111 -0.47 -0.03 14.53
C PRO A 111 -1.75 -0.85 14.75
N GLY A 112 -1.78 -1.60 15.83
CA GLY A 112 -2.95 -2.40 16.20
C GLY A 112 -2.61 -3.85 16.51
N GLY A 113 -1.46 -4.33 16.01
CA GLY A 113 -0.96 -5.66 16.31
C GLY A 113 -1.99 -6.76 16.05
N SER A 114 -2.28 -7.58 17.07
CA SER A 114 -3.21 -8.70 16.95
C SER A 114 -4.65 -8.28 16.66
N ASP A 115 -5.01 -7.03 16.93
CA ASP A 115 -6.37 -6.52 16.66
C ASP A 115 -6.58 -6.19 15.19
N ARG A 116 -5.51 -6.14 14.39
CA ARG A 116 -5.58 -5.81 12.97
C ARG A 116 -4.89 -6.89 12.15
N VAL A 117 -5.42 -8.09 12.26
CA VAL A 117 -4.94 -9.26 11.52
C VAL A 117 -6.01 -9.68 10.53
N PHE A 118 -5.60 -9.83 9.28
CA PHE A 118 -6.49 -10.24 8.18
C PHE A 118 -6.09 -11.62 7.71
N ARG A 119 -7.04 -12.55 7.72
CA ARG A 119 -6.86 -13.89 7.15
C ARG A 119 -7.56 -13.95 5.82
N LEU A 120 -6.82 -14.27 4.77
CA LEU A 120 -7.37 -14.28 3.43
C LEU A 120 -6.66 -15.30 2.56
N THR A 121 -7.30 -15.61 1.43
CA THR A 121 -6.70 -16.41 0.38
C THR A 121 -5.99 -15.48 -0.58
N THR A 122 -4.72 -15.80 -0.94
CA THR A 122 -3.90 -14.95 -1.79
C THR A 122 -4.58 -14.69 -3.13
N PRO A 123 -4.95 -13.43 -3.44
CA PRO A 123 -5.59 -13.07 -4.69
C PRO A 123 -4.58 -12.88 -5.81
N THR A 124 -5.08 -12.70 -7.04
CA THR A 124 -4.24 -12.33 -8.18
C THR A 124 -3.96 -10.83 -8.17
N LYS A 125 -2.83 -10.43 -8.75
CA LYS A 125 -2.48 -9.01 -8.90
C LYS A 125 -3.47 -8.28 -9.81
N ASP A 126 -4.04 -8.95 -10.80
CA ASP A 126 -4.99 -8.38 -11.75
C ASP A 126 -6.23 -7.79 -11.08
N ARG A 127 -6.60 -8.35 -9.94
CA ARG A 127 -7.75 -7.88 -9.17
C ARG A 127 -7.64 -6.40 -8.80
N PHE A 128 -6.42 -5.89 -8.64
CA PHE A 128 -6.17 -4.53 -8.14
C PHE A 128 -5.83 -3.53 -9.23
N LYS A 129 -5.71 -3.96 -10.48
CA LYS A 129 -5.39 -3.06 -11.61
C LYS A 129 -6.30 -1.85 -11.73
N PRO A 130 -7.63 -1.94 -11.50
CA PRO A 130 -8.50 -0.77 -11.60
C PRO A 130 -8.12 0.38 -10.67
N TRP A 131 -7.42 0.12 -9.59
CA TRP A 131 -7.04 1.13 -8.60
C TRP A 131 -5.59 1.60 -8.75
N LEU A 132 -4.83 1.02 -9.66
CA LEU A 132 -3.43 1.41 -9.89
C LEU A 132 -3.37 2.83 -10.46
N VAL A 133 -2.54 3.66 -9.84
CA VAL A 133 -2.32 5.05 -10.25
C VAL A 133 -1.28 5.14 -11.37
#